data_bb181ebaef704c1cebd409d227eacdb9
#
_entry.id   bb181ebaef704c1cebd409d227eacdb9
#
_cell.length_a   1.000
_cell.length_b   1.000
_cell.length_c   1.000
_cell.angle_alpha   90.00
_cell.angle_beta   90.00
_cell.angle_gamma   90.00
#
_symmetry.space_group_name_H-M   'P 1'
#
loop_
_entity.id
_entity.type
_entity.pdbx_description
1 polymer ?
#
loop_
_entity_poly.entity_id
_entity_poly.type
_entity_poly.pdbx_seq_one_letter_code
_entity_poly.pdbx_strand_id
1 'polypeptide(L)'
;NVFDGREVTKTASGCTYTGTEYWVPGKTYNFHAVYPAELPAGATLTVAGDGTVSVSNFDCSATGDAAVDLMTASAPDIKADEIIASQNPVELTFSHLLSHISFVFDNQLTGGYAAEVTDISFSIQVKGNYISTEASPWTNLIPGAITLYPAAAPLTVANGSSVTSDPALVIPQSNTGVNVTCLLY
;
A
#
# COMPACT_ATOMS: atom_id res chain seq x y z
N ASN A 1 -17.25 20.69 0.64
CA ASN A 1 -16.34 19.85 -0.14
C ASN A 1 -16.61 20.04 -1.62
N VAL A 2 -15.56 20.15 -2.43
CA VAL A 2 -15.64 20.22 -3.90
C VAL A 2 -15.55 18.80 -4.46
N PHE A 3 -14.56 18.03 -3.99
CA PHE A 3 -14.39 16.60 -4.32
C PHE A 3 -14.76 15.78 -3.06
N ASP A 4 -15.97 15.31 -2.98
CA ASP A 4 -16.44 14.54 -1.81
C ASP A 4 -16.37 13.03 -2.14
N GLY A 5 -15.21 12.41 -1.91
CA GLY A 5 -14.97 11.00 -2.23
C GLY A 5 -15.02 10.70 -3.74
N ARG A 6 -14.71 11.68 -4.59
CA ARG A 6 -14.76 11.48 -6.04
C ARG A 6 -13.62 10.62 -6.53
N GLU A 7 -13.94 9.59 -7.27
CA GLU A 7 -12.94 8.74 -7.90
C GLU A 7 -12.22 9.50 -9.03
N VAL A 8 -10.90 9.36 -9.06
CA VAL A 8 -10.02 9.89 -10.09
C VAL A 8 -9.28 8.73 -10.75
N THR A 9 -9.45 8.60 -12.06
CA THR A 9 -8.79 7.56 -12.85
C THR A 9 -7.56 8.12 -13.55
N LYS A 10 -6.40 7.45 -13.38
CA LYS A 10 -5.18 7.76 -14.12
C LYS A 10 -5.22 7.12 -15.51
N THR A 11 -4.98 7.91 -16.53
CA THR A 11 -4.86 7.47 -17.91
C THR A 11 -3.46 7.81 -18.47
N ALA A 12 -3.17 7.36 -19.69
CA ALA A 12 -1.90 7.72 -20.36
C ALA A 12 -1.75 9.23 -20.60
N SER A 13 -2.85 9.97 -20.72
CA SER A 13 -2.89 11.40 -20.98
C SER A 13 -3.07 12.27 -19.72
N GLY A 14 -3.14 11.67 -18.54
CA GLY A 14 -3.33 12.38 -17.28
C GLY A 14 -4.39 11.76 -16.40
N CYS A 15 -4.90 12.52 -15.44
CA CYS A 15 -5.95 12.09 -14.52
C CYS A 15 -7.30 12.64 -14.96
N THR A 16 -8.35 11.82 -14.85
CA THR A 16 -9.73 12.18 -15.20
C THR A 16 -10.69 11.86 -14.07
N TYR A 17 -11.74 12.63 -13.95
CA TYR A 17 -12.85 12.40 -13.01
C TYR A 17 -14.19 12.83 -13.65
N THR A 18 -15.28 12.36 -13.09
CA THR A 18 -16.62 12.69 -13.59
C THR A 18 -17.06 14.04 -13.08
N GLY A 19 -17.59 14.89 -13.98
CA GLY A 19 -18.08 16.23 -13.68
C GLY A 19 -17.03 17.31 -13.95
N THR A 20 -17.40 18.55 -13.70
CA THR A 20 -16.54 19.73 -13.86
C THR A 20 -16.62 20.56 -12.60
N GLU A 21 -15.48 20.87 -12.03
CA GLU A 21 -15.35 21.75 -10.89
C GLU A 21 -14.58 23.02 -11.32
N TYR A 22 -14.96 24.14 -10.73
CA TYR A 22 -14.38 25.45 -11.10
C TYR A 22 -13.61 26.03 -9.93
N TRP A 23 -12.47 26.61 -10.22
CA TRP A 23 -11.72 27.43 -9.29
C TRP A 23 -12.50 28.69 -8.96
N VAL A 24 -12.68 28.97 -7.67
CA VAL A 24 -13.29 30.23 -7.22
C VAL A 24 -12.16 31.19 -6.84
N PRO A 25 -11.99 32.33 -7.55
CA PRO A 25 -10.96 33.32 -7.24
C PRO A 25 -10.97 33.73 -5.77
N GLY A 26 -9.80 33.97 -5.22
CA GLY A 26 -9.61 34.37 -3.81
C GLY A 26 -9.82 33.24 -2.80
N LYS A 27 -10.01 31.97 -3.23
CA LYS A 27 -10.16 30.82 -2.35
C LYS A 27 -8.89 30.00 -2.29
N THR A 28 -8.69 29.36 -1.13
CA THR A 28 -7.64 28.36 -0.89
C THR A 28 -8.30 26.98 -0.74
N TYR A 29 -7.67 25.95 -1.30
CA TYR A 29 -8.14 24.58 -1.32
C TYR A 29 -7.11 23.65 -0.73
N ASN A 30 -7.59 22.61 -0.03
CA ASN A 30 -6.78 21.49 0.42
C ASN A 30 -7.25 20.23 -0.30
N PHE A 31 -6.33 19.48 -0.85
CA PHE A 31 -6.60 18.22 -1.53
C PHE A 31 -6.03 17.07 -0.70
N HIS A 32 -6.83 16.03 -0.54
CA HIS A 32 -6.43 14.77 0.08
C HIS A 32 -6.89 13.64 -0.82
N ALA A 33 -6.00 12.69 -1.06
CA ALA A 33 -6.29 11.53 -1.90
C ALA A 33 -5.83 10.25 -1.22
N VAL A 34 -6.54 9.17 -1.50
CA VAL A 34 -6.25 7.82 -1.04
C VAL A 34 -6.26 6.88 -2.24
N TYR A 35 -5.33 5.96 -2.28
CA TYR A 35 -5.24 4.88 -3.25
C TYR A 35 -5.13 3.54 -2.52
N PRO A 36 -5.79 2.48 -2.99
CA PRO A 36 -6.74 2.47 -4.12
C PRO A 36 -8.11 3.04 -3.74
N ALA A 37 -8.97 3.27 -4.75
CA ALA A 37 -10.34 3.70 -4.54
C ALA A 37 -11.19 2.62 -3.84
N GLU A 38 -10.91 1.34 -4.17
CA GLU A 38 -11.55 0.19 -3.51
C GLU A 38 -10.58 -0.44 -2.50
N LEU A 39 -10.98 -0.44 -1.24
CA LEU A 39 -10.22 -1.05 -0.15
C LEU A 39 -10.54 -2.54 0.01
N PRO A 40 -9.69 -3.30 0.72
CA PRO A 40 -10.00 -4.69 1.09
C PRO A 40 -11.36 -4.82 1.76
N ALA A 41 -12.03 -5.96 1.55
CA ALA A 41 -13.35 -6.21 2.11
C ALA A 41 -13.38 -6.00 3.63
N GLY A 42 -14.34 -5.22 4.11
CA GLY A 42 -14.50 -4.87 5.53
C GLY A 42 -13.72 -3.64 5.97
N ALA A 43 -12.80 -3.11 5.18
CA ALA A 43 -12.16 -1.83 5.46
C ALA A 43 -13.11 -0.67 5.11
N THR A 44 -12.99 0.41 5.88
CA THR A 44 -13.79 1.63 5.67
C THR A 44 -12.89 2.85 5.65
N LEU A 45 -12.99 3.66 4.59
CA LEU A 45 -12.32 4.94 4.45
C LEU A 45 -13.24 6.07 4.95
N THR A 46 -12.65 6.98 5.71
CA THR A 46 -13.29 8.25 6.07
C THR A 46 -12.28 9.38 5.88
N VAL A 47 -12.71 10.46 5.24
CA VAL A 47 -11.93 11.69 5.14
C VAL A 47 -12.72 12.80 5.84
N ALA A 48 -12.18 13.32 6.93
CA ALA A 48 -12.82 14.39 7.71
C ALA A 48 -12.69 15.74 6.99
N GLY A 49 -13.50 16.71 7.42
CA GLY A 49 -13.50 18.06 6.83
C GLY A 49 -12.20 18.83 7.02
N ASP A 50 -11.38 18.45 7.99
CA ASP A 50 -10.03 19.00 8.23
C ASP A 50 -8.94 18.30 7.39
N GLY A 51 -9.32 17.29 6.59
CA GLY A 51 -8.41 16.52 5.76
C GLY A 51 -7.82 15.28 6.44
N THR A 52 -8.20 14.98 7.69
CA THR A 52 -7.78 13.74 8.35
C THR A 52 -8.30 12.53 7.59
N VAL A 53 -7.39 11.68 7.14
CA VAL A 53 -7.69 10.39 6.50
C VAL A 53 -7.67 9.30 7.57
N SER A 54 -8.74 8.54 7.65
CA SER A 54 -8.86 7.38 8.54
C SER A 54 -9.30 6.15 7.75
N VAL A 55 -8.61 5.04 7.98
CA VAL A 55 -8.98 3.73 7.43
C VAL A 55 -9.17 2.78 8.59
N SER A 56 -10.35 2.20 8.74
CA SER A 56 -10.63 1.21 9.78
C SER A 56 -10.66 -0.21 9.19
N ASN A 57 -10.26 -1.19 10.01
CA ASN A 57 -10.26 -2.61 9.67
C ASN A 57 -9.47 -2.95 8.38
N PHE A 58 -8.40 -2.22 8.09
CA PHE A 58 -7.55 -2.53 6.95
C PHE A 58 -6.86 -3.88 7.16
N ASP A 59 -6.88 -4.75 6.14
CA ASP A 59 -6.30 -6.08 6.14
C ASP A 59 -5.30 -6.19 5.00
N CYS A 60 -4.01 -6.38 5.31
CA CYS A 60 -2.94 -6.58 4.33
C CYS A 60 -2.46 -8.03 4.25
N SER A 61 -3.23 -9.01 4.73
CA SER A 61 -2.84 -10.42 4.69
C SER A 61 -2.84 -11.04 3.28
N ALA A 62 -3.48 -10.40 2.32
CA ALA A 62 -3.48 -10.86 0.93
C ALA A 62 -2.10 -10.66 0.28
N THR A 63 -1.74 -11.57 -0.63
CA THR A 63 -0.45 -11.59 -1.34
C THR A 63 -0.67 -11.66 -2.85
N GLY A 64 0.38 -11.44 -3.64
CA GLY A 64 0.32 -11.43 -5.10
C GLY A 64 -0.62 -10.34 -5.62
N ASP A 65 -1.39 -10.66 -6.67
CA ASP A 65 -2.30 -9.72 -7.33
C ASP A 65 -3.45 -9.23 -6.44
N ALA A 66 -3.72 -9.94 -5.33
CA ALA A 66 -4.73 -9.53 -4.36
C ALA A 66 -4.20 -8.57 -3.28
N ALA A 67 -2.90 -8.36 -3.22
CA ALA A 67 -2.29 -7.43 -2.26
C ALA A 67 -2.69 -5.98 -2.59
N VAL A 68 -3.09 -5.25 -1.56
CA VAL A 68 -3.51 -3.85 -1.69
C VAL A 68 -2.47 -2.94 -1.06
N ASP A 69 -1.86 -2.10 -1.87
CA ASP A 69 -0.90 -1.09 -1.42
C ASP A 69 -1.65 0.21 -1.08
N LEU A 70 -1.84 0.45 0.21
CA LEU A 70 -2.51 1.64 0.70
C LEU A 70 -1.56 2.84 0.64
N MET A 71 -1.97 3.89 -0.08
CA MET A 71 -1.22 5.12 -0.22
C MET A 71 -2.09 6.35 0.04
N THR A 72 -1.48 7.43 0.51
CA THR A 72 -2.14 8.73 0.66
C THR A 72 -1.32 9.84 0.01
N ALA A 73 -2.00 10.89 -0.40
CA ALA A 73 -1.39 12.13 -0.86
C ALA A 73 -2.15 13.34 -0.33
N SER A 74 -1.45 14.45 -0.14
CA SER A 74 -2.07 15.72 0.18
C SER A 74 -1.39 16.89 -0.52
N ALA A 75 -2.17 17.90 -0.87
CA ALA A 75 -1.69 19.20 -1.36
C ALA A 75 -2.48 20.29 -0.61
N PRO A 76 -1.93 20.80 0.49
CA PRO A 76 -2.56 21.86 1.26
C PRO A 76 -2.30 23.24 0.64
N ASP A 77 -3.12 24.21 1.03
CA ASP A 77 -2.94 25.65 0.77
C ASP A 77 -2.83 26.04 -0.72
N ILE A 78 -3.51 25.30 -1.59
CA ILE A 78 -3.56 25.58 -3.03
C ILE A 78 -4.44 26.82 -3.27
N LYS A 79 -3.83 27.91 -3.71
CA LYS A 79 -4.55 29.14 -4.00
C LYS A 79 -5.11 29.13 -5.42
N ALA A 80 -6.41 29.35 -5.53
CA ALA A 80 -7.11 29.34 -6.82
C ALA A 80 -6.50 30.32 -7.83
N ASP A 81 -6.13 31.51 -7.41
CA ASP A 81 -5.60 32.54 -8.29
C ASP A 81 -4.25 32.13 -8.90
N GLU A 82 -3.40 31.41 -8.16
CA GLU A 82 -2.12 30.90 -8.66
C GLU A 82 -2.31 29.80 -9.70
N ILE A 83 -3.27 28.88 -9.46
CA ILE A 83 -3.58 27.81 -10.42
C ILE A 83 -4.24 28.37 -11.68
N ILE A 84 -5.18 29.31 -11.54
CA ILE A 84 -5.83 29.96 -12.69
C ILE A 84 -4.79 30.69 -13.53
N ALA A 85 -3.84 31.42 -12.90
CA ALA A 85 -2.81 32.18 -13.59
C ALA A 85 -1.77 31.26 -14.29
N SER A 86 -1.36 30.17 -13.63
CA SER A 86 -0.34 29.26 -14.14
C SER A 86 -0.90 28.22 -15.12
N GLN A 87 -2.20 27.90 -15.02
CA GLN A 87 -2.87 26.79 -15.74
C GLN A 87 -2.22 25.41 -15.46
N ASN A 88 -1.47 25.29 -14.39
CA ASN A 88 -0.84 24.04 -14.01
C ASN A 88 -1.83 23.15 -13.23
N PRO A 89 -1.75 21.83 -13.40
CA PRO A 89 -2.53 20.91 -12.57
C PRO A 89 -2.04 20.94 -11.11
N VAL A 90 -2.92 20.54 -10.20
CA VAL A 90 -2.52 20.24 -8.80
C VAL A 90 -1.74 18.93 -8.80
N GLU A 91 -0.53 18.96 -8.28
CA GLU A 91 0.31 17.77 -8.12
C GLU A 91 0.02 17.09 -6.79
N LEU A 92 -0.19 15.77 -6.84
CA LEU A 92 -0.38 14.91 -5.68
C LEU A 92 0.70 13.84 -5.67
N THR A 93 1.59 13.89 -4.69
CA THR A 93 2.63 12.87 -4.48
C THR A 93 2.13 11.87 -3.45
N PHE A 94 1.95 10.62 -3.88
CA PHE A 94 1.51 9.54 -3.02
C PHE A 94 2.65 8.95 -2.20
N SER A 95 2.39 8.68 -0.94
CA SER A 95 3.27 7.97 -0.03
C SER A 95 2.65 6.64 0.37
N HIS A 96 3.45 5.58 0.31
CA HIS A 96 3.05 4.25 0.78
C HIS A 96 2.88 4.25 2.29
N LEU A 97 1.82 3.62 2.77
CA LEU A 97 1.52 3.48 4.20
C LEU A 97 1.91 2.11 4.75
N LEU A 98 2.30 1.19 3.87
CA LEU A 98 2.74 -0.15 4.21
C LEU A 98 4.25 -0.31 4.01
N SER A 99 4.82 -1.25 4.72
CA SER A 99 6.19 -1.71 4.53
C SER A 99 6.22 -2.91 3.59
N HIS A 100 7.30 -3.04 2.85
CA HIS A 100 7.54 -4.07 1.87
C HIS A 100 8.56 -5.07 2.41
N ILE A 101 8.20 -6.35 2.48
CA ILE A 101 9.08 -7.44 2.93
C ILE A 101 9.27 -8.43 1.79
N SER A 102 10.52 -8.79 1.52
CA SER A 102 10.89 -9.88 0.63
C SER A 102 11.99 -10.73 1.24
N PHE A 103 12.14 -11.97 0.77
CA PHE A 103 13.14 -12.92 1.23
C PHE A 103 14.09 -13.25 0.07
N VAL A 104 15.38 -13.34 0.37
CA VAL A 104 16.39 -13.76 -0.59
C VAL A 104 16.81 -15.18 -0.25
N PHE A 105 16.73 -16.09 -1.22
CA PHE A 105 17.16 -17.46 -1.13
C PHE A 105 18.38 -17.67 -2.03
N ASP A 106 19.47 -18.16 -1.44
CA ASP A 106 20.72 -18.45 -2.12
C ASP A 106 20.97 -19.96 -2.09
N ASN A 107 20.94 -20.60 -3.26
CA ASN A 107 21.12 -22.03 -3.39
C ASN A 107 22.63 -22.38 -3.56
N GLN A 108 23.23 -22.81 -2.47
CA GLN A 108 24.64 -23.25 -2.41
C GLN A 108 24.76 -24.78 -2.31
N LEU A 109 23.74 -25.55 -2.73
CA LEU A 109 23.79 -27.00 -2.75
C LEU A 109 24.90 -27.49 -3.68
N THR A 110 25.60 -28.53 -3.28
CA THR A 110 26.56 -29.24 -4.14
C THR A 110 25.84 -30.28 -4.99
N GLY A 111 26.31 -30.53 -6.22
CA GLY A 111 25.75 -31.57 -7.08
C GLY A 111 24.80 -31.09 -8.18
N GLY A 112 24.64 -29.77 -8.35
CA GLY A 112 23.88 -29.21 -9.47
C GLY A 112 22.35 -29.22 -9.28
N TYR A 113 21.87 -29.39 -8.06
CA TYR A 113 20.43 -29.48 -7.76
C TYR A 113 19.79 -28.10 -7.63
N ALA A 114 18.59 -27.93 -8.21
CA ALA A 114 17.71 -26.82 -7.87
C ALA A 114 17.07 -27.08 -6.50
N ALA A 115 16.71 -26.01 -5.79
CA ALA A 115 15.90 -26.07 -4.58
C ALA A 115 14.50 -25.51 -4.86
N GLU A 116 13.48 -26.12 -4.29
CA GLU A 116 12.12 -25.57 -4.29
C GLU A 116 11.79 -25.10 -2.89
N VAL A 117 11.36 -23.84 -2.78
CA VAL A 117 10.97 -23.20 -1.52
C VAL A 117 9.45 -23.04 -1.53
N THR A 118 8.79 -23.63 -0.55
CA THR A 118 7.33 -23.51 -0.39
C THR A 118 6.96 -23.00 1.00
N ASP A 119 5.72 -22.54 1.13
CA ASP A 119 5.10 -22.20 2.40
C ASP A 119 5.95 -21.27 3.27
N ILE A 120 6.52 -20.22 2.64
CA ILE A 120 7.19 -19.17 3.38
C ILE A 120 6.15 -18.46 4.22
N SER A 121 6.10 -18.78 5.51
CA SER A 121 5.09 -18.28 6.43
C SER A 121 5.71 -17.49 7.56
N PHE A 122 5.10 -16.36 7.89
CA PHE A 122 5.50 -15.52 9.02
C PHE A 122 4.30 -14.84 9.67
N SER A 123 4.36 -14.70 10.99
CA SER A 123 3.33 -14.04 11.78
C SER A 123 3.73 -12.59 12.05
N ILE A 124 2.83 -11.68 11.74
CA ILE A 124 3.04 -10.24 11.84
C ILE A 124 1.68 -9.55 12.04
N GLN A 125 1.68 -8.25 12.37
CA GLN A 125 0.43 -7.49 12.42
C GLN A 125 -0.08 -7.29 10.98
N VAL A 126 -1.21 -7.90 10.67
CA VAL A 126 -1.79 -7.87 9.31
C VAL A 126 -3.04 -7.03 9.21
N LYS A 127 -3.66 -6.68 10.34
CA LYS A 127 -4.84 -5.81 10.37
C LYS A 127 -4.62 -4.65 11.32
N GLY A 128 -5.26 -3.53 11.02
CA GLY A 128 -5.20 -2.35 11.88
C GLY A 128 -6.08 -1.22 11.39
N ASN A 129 -6.09 -0.16 12.18
CA ASN A 129 -6.70 1.12 11.82
C ASN A 129 -5.60 2.15 11.57
N TYR A 130 -5.77 2.94 10.54
CA TYR A 130 -4.87 4.03 10.17
C TYR A 130 -5.54 5.38 10.41
N ILE A 131 -4.80 6.34 10.97
CA ILE A 131 -5.23 7.74 11.13
C ILE A 131 -4.04 8.65 10.78
N SER A 132 -4.19 9.48 9.75
CA SER A 132 -3.09 10.26 9.15
C SER A 132 -2.47 11.32 10.07
N THR A 133 -3.19 11.78 11.08
CA THR A 133 -2.75 12.84 12.00
C THR A 133 -2.04 12.33 13.25
N GLU A 134 -2.02 11.03 13.48
CA GLU A 134 -1.41 10.43 14.67
C GLU A 134 0.10 10.24 14.49
N ALA A 135 0.87 10.47 15.55
CA ALA A 135 2.32 10.22 15.56
C ALA A 135 2.66 8.74 15.34
N SER A 136 1.77 7.84 15.79
CA SER A 136 1.78 6.41 15.49
C SER A 136 0.50 6.11 14.72
N PRO A 137 0.49 6.23 13.39
CA PRO A 137 -0.73 6.26 12.60
C PRO A 137 -1.48 4.94 12.57
N TRP A 138 -0.82 3.83 12.87
CA TRP A 138 -1.43 2.51 12.92
C TRP A 138 -1.77 2.08 14.36
N THR A 139 -3.03 1.72 14.60
CA THR A 139 -3.58 1.34 15.90
C THR A 139 -4.46 0.10 15.78
N ASN A 140 -4.88 -0.46 16.92
CA ASN A 140 -5.75 -1.66 16.97
C ASN A 140 -5.20 -2.81 16.12
N LEU A 141 -3.90 -3.06 16.26
CA LEU A 141 -3.18 -4.05 15.47
C LEU A 141 -3.61 -5.47 15.85
N ILE A 142 -3.87 -6.29 14.83
CA ILE A 142 -4.26 -7.70 14.98
C ILE A 142 -3.23 -8.56 14.26
N PRO A 143 -2.61 -9.53 14.96
CA PRO A 143 -1.65 -10.43 14.33
C PRO A 143 -2.35 -11.43 13.41
N GLY A 144 -1.62 -11.87 12.38
CA GLY A 144 -2.02 -12.90 11.45
C GLY A 144 -0.82 -13.51 10.76
N ALA A 145 -1.04 -14.57 9.99
CA ALA A 145 -0.01 -15.19 9.18
C ALA A 145 -0.10 -14.68 7.74
N ILE A 146 1.06 -14.44 7.12
CA ILE A 146 1.21 -14.26 5.68
C ILE A 146 1.95 -15.49 5.16
N THR A 147 1.47 -16.08 4.06
CA THR A 147 2.12 -17.22 3.39
C THR A 147 2.37 -16.89 1.93
N LEU A 148 3.61 -17.01 1.50
CA LEU A 148 4.05 -16.89 0.12
C LEU A 148 4.41 -18.28 -0.42
N TYR A 149 4.22 -18.48 -1.70
CA TYR A 149 4.57 -19.72 -2.43
C TYR A 149 3.98 -20.98 -1.78
N PRO A 150 2.66 -21.18 -1.86
CA PRO A 150 2.06 -22.44 -1.40
C PRO A 150 2.63 -23.63 -2.17
N ALA A 151 2.55 -24.84 -1.61
CA ALA A 151 3.14 -26.04 -2.19
C ALA A 151 2.76 -26.30 -3.67
N ALA A 152 1.61 -25.78 -4.12
CA ALA A 152 1.17 -25.89 -5.52
C ALA A 152 1.90 -24.92 -6.48
N ALA A 153 2.62 -23.91 -5.95
CA ALA A 153 3.33 -22.90 -6.73
C ALA A 153 4.65 -22.53 -6.02
N PRO A 154 5.66 -23.42 -6.02
CA PRO A 154 6.93 -23.23 -5.34
C PRO A 154 7.77 -22.12 -6.00
N LEU A 155 8.65 -21.51 -5.20
CA LEU A 155 9.74 -20.69 -5.69
C LEU A 155 10.93 -21.59 -6.02
N THR A 156 11.28 -21.71 -7.29
CA THR A 156 12.44 -22.49 -7.73
C THR A 156 13.71 -21.64 -7.69
N VAL A 157 14.74 -22.15 -7.00
CA VAL A 157 16.07 -21.54 -6.93
C VAL A 157 17.07 -22.46 -7.60
N ALA A 158 17.55 -22.07 -8.79
CA ALA A 158 18.51 -22.87 -9.53
C ALA A 158 19.83 -23.01 -8.76
N ASN A 159 20.57 -24.08 -9.01
CA ASN A 159 21.87 -24.31 -8.38
C ASN A 159 22.85 -23.15 -8.62
N GLY A 160 23.49 -22.68 -7.57
CA GLY A 160 24.43 -21.56 -7.62
C GLY A 160 23.79 -20.20 -7.91
N SER A 161 22.45 -20.10 -7.78
CA SER A 161 21.70 -18.86 -8.01
C SER A 161 21.09 -18.33 -6.75
N SER A 162 20.84 -17.01 -6.76
CA SER A 162 20.06 -16.31 -5.74
C SER A 162 18.77 -15.78 -6.34
N VAL A 163 17.64 -15.95 -5.64
CA VAL A 163 16.32 -15.49 -6.07
C VAL A 163 15.66 -14.72 -4.93
N THR A 164 15.06 -13.58 -5.26
CA THR A 164 14.26 -12.80 -4.31
C THR A 164 12.79 -13.20 -4.46
N SER A 165 12.12 -13.43 -3.34
CA SER A 165 10.68 -13.72 -3.32
C SER A 165 9.86 -12.54 -3.82
N ASP A 166 8.62 -12.82 -4.23
CA ASP A 166 7.61 -11.78 -4.33
C ASP A 166 7.45 -11.06 -2.99
N PRO A 167 7.07 -9.79 -3.02
CA PRO A 167 6.90 -9.02 -1.81
C PRO A 167 5.60 -9.32 -1.07
N ALA A 168 5.66 -9.19 0.26
CA ALA A 168 4.48 -9.02 1.09
C ALA A 168 4.39 -7.57 1.56
N LEU A 169 3.21 -6.98 1.50
CA LEU A 169 2.91 -5.68 2.08
C LEU A 169 2.44 -5.87 3.53
N VAL A 170 3.03 -5.15 4.46
CA VAL A 170 2.73 -5.31 5.88
C VAL A 170 2.59 -3.96 6.58
N ILE A 171 1.79 -3.91 7.64
CA ILE A 171 1.68 -2.72 8.48
C ILE A 171 3.05 -2.43 9.12
N PRO A 172 3.58 -1.20 9.03
CA PRO A 172 4.85 -0.83 9.66
C PRO A 172 4.83 -1.08 11.16
N GLN A 173 5.80 -1.85 11.64
CA GLN A 173 5.89 -2.24 13.03
C GLN A 173 7.33 -2.58 13.43
N SER A 174 7.60 -2.64 14.73
CA SER A 174 8.85 -3.15 15.24
C SER A 174 8.89 -4.68 15.12
N ASN A 175 9.85 -5.20 14.36
CA ASN A 175 9.95 -6.63 14.01
C ASN A 175 10.97 -7.37 14.88
N THR A 176 10.95 -7.19 16.18
CA THR A 176 11.76 -7.99 17.09
C THR A 176 11.12 -9.36 17.30
N GLY A 177 11.77 -10.42 16.83
CA GLY A 177 11.34 -11.80 17.10
C GLY A 177 10.28 -12.35 16.14
N VAL A 178 10.19 -11.84 14.90
CA VAL A 178 9.35 -12.47 13.88
C VAL A 178 9.98 -13.80 13.46
N ASN A 179 9.24 -14.89 13.65
CA ASN A 179 9.64 -16.20 13.15
C ASN A 179 9.19 -16.39 11.71
N VAL A 180 10.10 -16.79 10.86
CA VAL A 180 9.85 -17.15 9.47
C VAL A 180 10.08 -18.64 9.33
N THR A 181 9.14 -19.36 8.74
CA THR A 181 9.25 -20.79 8.41
C THR A 181 9.10 -20.97 6.90
N CYS A 182 9.82 -21.94 6.35
CA CYS A 182 9.63 -22.39 4.97
C CYS A 182 9.95 -23.89 4.87
N LEU A 183 9.47 -24.54 3.83
CA LEU A 183 9.85 -25.90 3.47
C LEU A 183 10.80 -25.85 2.26
N LEU A 184 11.81 -26.72 2.29
CA LEU A 184 12.79 -26.88 1.21
C LEU A 184 12.75 -28.31 0.69
N TYR A 185 12.74 -28.48 -0.64
CA TYR A 185 12.74 -29.76 -1.33
C TYR A 185 13.83 -29.81 -2.39
#